data_a0c721e3ffafd0eb91966da1979ade5e
#
_entry.id   a0c721e3ffafd0eb91966da1979ade5e
#
_cell.length_a   1.000
_cell.length_b   1.000
_cell.length_c   1.000
_cell.angle_alpha   90.00
_cell.angle_beta   90.00
_cell.angle_gamma   90.00
#
_symmetry.space_group_name_H-M   'P 1'
#
loop_
_entity.id
_entity.type
_entity.pdbx_description
1 polymer ?
#
loop_
_entity_poly.entity_id
_entity_poly.type
_entity_poly.pdbx_seq_one_letter_code
_entity_poly.pdbx_strand_id
1 'polypeptide(L)'
;MNDIKVYIQYPWKFRDSNYYKKMVEFPPKGVLYLNATSSGENTINRKKLFVSNYIKKILRMPFKKFNLSMINTKKTNTNLNYEVIHCANCLSLNKSPWVADFESTWQFFLSGKIKESSKRKVEKIILSEDCKRILPWTEATRKEISKMFPKKEIKNKLETVTYALAPPKKIKKDKDKINLLYVSRYFYQKGGFQSIKVLDLLTKKYDNVNATFISSTPKEVYEKYQDNKKIKMLEMQPWDRVYNKIMPKSDIFINPGFTDTFGFLFIEALANGLPVITVDGYARKEIINKKQGFVLDRPKIGWDNEKPVIKKETELINDLVKKTSLLIENKKIRNQMANEGRKEILEGKFSLKERNKKLKEIYEDSIRK
;
A
#
# COMPACT_ATOMS: atom_id res chain seq x y z
N MET A 1 -26.86 20.83 -7.17
CA MET A 1 -25.44 21.15 -7.42
C MET A 1 -24.94 20.18 -8.46
N ASN A 2 -24.29 20.66 -9.52
CA ASN A 2 -23.66 19.78 -10.52
C ASN A 2 -22.46 19.07 -9.90
N ASP A 3 -22.17 17.85 -10.34
CA ASP A 3 -20.99 17.10 -9.89
C ASP A 3 -19.69 17.81 -10.31
N ILE A 4 -18.71 17.84 -9.42
CA ILE A 4 -17.35 18.34 -9.73
C ILE A 4 -16.67 17.35 -10.69
N LYS A 5 -16.28 17.85 -11.85
CA LYS A 5 -15.66 17.06 -12.92
C LYS A 5 -14.17 16.95 -12.72
N VAL A 6 -13.70 15.79 -12.32
CA VAL A 6 -12.28 15.52 -12.06
C VAL A 6 -11.69 14.64 -13.15
N TYR A 7 -10.58 15.09 -13.73
CA TYR A 7 -9.80 14.29 -14.68
C TYR A 7 -8.62 13.62 -13.96
N ILE A 8 -8.55 12.27 -13.96
CA ILE A 8 -7.43 11.57 -13.35
C ILE A 8 -6.28 11.48 -14.36
N GLN A 9 -5.17 12.14 -14.04
CA GLN A 9 -3.96 12.11 -14.83
C GLN A 9 -3.06 10.96 -14.38
N TYR A 10 -3.13 9.82 -15.08
CA TYR A 10 -2.31 8.65 -14.76
C TYR A 10 -0.93 8.73 -15.40
N PRO A 11 0.15 8.60 -14.64
CA PRO A 11 1.41 8.15 -15.19
C PRO A 11 1.28 6.67 -15.58
N TRP A 12 2.00 6.26 -16.59
CA TRP A 12 1.92 4.94 -17.23
C TRP A 12 1.96 3.72 -16.30
N LYS A 13 2.41 3.87 -15.05
CA LYS A 13 2.63 2.78 -14.09
C LYS A 13 1.45 2.48 -13.16
N PHE A 14 0.48 3.37 -13.00
CA PHE A 14 -0.40 3.34 -11.83
C PHE A 14 -1.88 3.07 -12.09
N ARG A 15 -2.27 2.80 -13.36
CA ARG A 15 -3.65 2.41 -13.68
C ARG A 15 -4.14 1.21 -12.87
N ASP A 16 -3.22 0.29 -12.49
CA ASP A 16 -3.54 -0.96 -11.81
C ASP A 16 -3.39 -0.89 -10.28
N SER A 17 -3.08 0.29 -9.74
CA SER A 17 -3.00 0.46 -8.28
C SER A 17 -4.37 0.31 -7.63
N ASN A 18 -4.47 -0.51 -6.59
CA ASN A 18 -5.68 -0.65 -5.79
C ASN A 18 -6.17 0.68 -5.21
N TYR A 19 -5.28 1.62 -4.94
CA TYR A 19 -5.63 2.96 -4.48
C TYR A 19 -6.59 3.64 -5.46
N TYR A 20 -6.19 3.75 -6.74
CA TYR A 20 -7.03 4.43 -7.74
C TYR A 20 -8.26 3.64 -8.12
N LYS A 21 -8.17 2.30 -8.16
CA LYS A 21 -9.34 1.44 -8.38
C LYS A 21 -10.41 1.71 -7.32
N LYS A 22 -10.03 1.74 -6.04
CA LYS A 22 -10.96 2.01 -4.94
C LYS A 22 -11.39 3.48 -4.86
N MET A 23 -10.59 4.41 -5.35
CA MET A 23 -11.00 5.80 -5.45
C MET A 23 -12.12 5.99 -6.47
N VAL A 24 -12.00 5.34 -7.62
CA VAL A 24 -12.98 5.40 -8.71
C VAL A 24 -14.23 4.57 -8.42
N GLU A 25 -14.06 3.39 -7.84
CA GLU A 25 -15.16 2.50 -7.45
C GLU A 25 -16.08 3.12 -6.39
N PHE A 26 -15.50 3.92 -5.50
CA PHE A 26 -16.22 4.60 -4.42
C PHE A 26 -15.92 6.11 -4.44
N PRO A 27 -16.42 6.85 -5.44
CA PRO A 27 -16.16 8.29 -5.54
C PRO A 27 -16.86 9.07 -4.41
N PRO A 28 -16.36 10.27 -4.05
CA PRO A 28 -17.10 11.18 -3.19
C PRO A 28 -18.45 11.58 -3.82
N LYS A 29 -19.48 11.73 -3.00
CA LYS A 29 -20.79 12.21 -3.48
C LYS A 29 -20.65 13.61 -4.07
N GLY A 30 -21.11 13.80 -5.31
CA GLY A 30 -20.98 15.05 -6.04
C GLY A 30 -19.62 15.20 -6.74
N VAL A 31 -18.90 14.11 -6.99
CA VAL A 31 -17.64 14.07 -7.76
C VAL A 31 -17.75 13.05 -8.89
N LEU A 32 -17.43 13.46 -10.11
CA LEU A 32 -17.42 12.62 -11.30
C LEU A 32 -15.98 12.52 -11.85
N TYR A 33 -15.43 11.29 -11.85
CA TYR A 33 -14.15 11.02 -12.50
C TYR A 33 -14.37 10.74 -14.00
N LEU A 34 -13.99 11.68 -14.86
CA LEU A 34 -14.36 11.68 -16.29
C LEU A 34 -13.73 10.57 -17.12
N ASN A 35 -12.52 10.16 -16.78
CA ASN A 35 -11.75 9.16 -17.54
C ASN A 35 -11.54 7.86 -16.77
N ALA A 36 -12.41 7.61 -15.82
CA ALA A 36 -12.42 6.40 -15.03
C ALA A 36 -13.60 5.54 -15.46
N THR A 37 -13.34 4.32 -15.89
CA THR A 37 -14.36 3.32 -16.08
C THR A 37 -14.70 2.69 -14.74
N SER A 38 -15.98 2.68 -14.38
CA SER A 38 -16.51 2.09 -13.13
C SER A 38 -16.18 0.61 -12.96
N SER A 39 -15.79 -0.06 -14.03
CA SER A 39 -15.48 -1.48 -14.05
C SER A 39 -14.03 -1.77 -13.85
N GLY A 40 -13.15 -1.00 -13.40
CA GLY A 40 -11.76 -1.42 -13.01
C GLY A 40 -11.14 -2.59 -13.80
N GLU A 41 -11.76 -3.00 -14.88
CA GLU A 41 -11.35 -4.04 -15.81
C GLU A 41 -10.18 -3.54 -16.67
N ASN A 42 -9.05 -3.46 -16.02
CA ASN A 42 -7.82 -3.58 -16.78
C ASN A 42 -7.55 -5.07 -16.95
N THR A 43 -8.00 -5.60 -18.03
CA THR A 43 -7.45 -6.85 -18.55
C THR A 43 -5.97 -6.64 -18.74
N ILE A 44 -5.20 -7.05 -17.73
CA ILE A 44 -3.73 -7.02 -17.77
C ILE A 44 -3.32 -8.02 -18.83
N ASN A 45 -3.17 -7.56 -20.06
CA ASN A 45 -2.47 -8.33 -21.06
C ASN A 45 -0.99 -8.39 -20.64
N ARG A 46 -0.60 -9.50 -20.00
CA ARG A 46 0.77 -9.72 -19.47
C ARG A 46 1.83 -9.47 -20.54
N LYS A 47 1.55 -9.78 -21.81
CA LYS A 47 2.45 -9.51 -22.95
C LYS A 47 2.62 -8.02 -23.19
N LYS A 48 1.53 -7.24 -23.20
CA LYS A 48 1.57 -5.76 -23.33
C LYS A 48 2.31 -5.11 -22.13
N LEU A 49 2.13 -5.63 -20.93
CA LEU A 49 2.83 -5.15 -19.74
C LEU A 49 4.34 -5.41 -19.81
N PHE A 50 4.72 -6.60 -20.26
CA PHE A 50 6.12 -6.99 -20.44
C PHE A 50 6.81 -6.11 -21.49
N VAL A 51 6.22 -5.96 -22.68
CA VAL A 51 6.74 -5.10 -23.75
C VAL A 51 6.83 -3.64 -23.30
N SER A 52 5.80 -3.11 -22.64
CA SER A 52 5.82 -1.75 -22.09
C SER A 52 6.91 -1.55 -21.05
N ASN A 53 7.13 -2.53 -20.16
CA ASN A 53 8.19 -2.46 -19.16
C ASN A 53 9.60 -2.57 -19.78
N TYR A 54 9.75 -3.37 -20.82
CA TYR A 54 11.00 -3.50 -21.56
C TYR A 54 11.36 -2.20 -22.28
N ILE A 55 10.42 -1.60 -23.02
CA ILE A 55 10.61 -0.29 -23.68
C ILE A 55 10.97 0.78 -22.65
N LYS A 56 10.28 0.83 -21.51
CA LYS A 56 10.58 1.77 -20.42
C LYS A 56 11.97 1.55 -19.82
N LYS A 57 12.41 0.30 -19.73
CA LYS A 57 13.76 -0.03 -19.27
C LYS A 57 14.81 0.52 -20.23
N ILE A 58 14.62 0.34 -21.54
CA ILE A 58 15.51 0.87 -22.59
C ILE A 58 15.53 2.39 -22.55
N LEU A 59 14.37 3.05 -22.55
CA LEU A 59 14.26 4.53 -22.50
C LEU A 59 14.90 5.13 -21.24
N ARG A 60 14.98 4.38 -20.13
CA ARG A 60 15.59 4.82 -18.87
C ARG A 60 17.09 4.51 -18.76
N MET A 61 17.62 3.61 -19.62
CA MET A 61 19.04 3.24 -19.58
C MET A 61 19.97 4.45 -19.77
N PRO A 62 19.76 5.38 -20.74
CA PRO A 62 20.60 6.55 -20.89
C PRO A 62 20.59 7.44 -19.64
N PHE A 63 19.40 7.67 -19.06
CA PHE A 63 19.28 8.51 -17.86
C PHE A 63 19.97 7.88 -16.64
N LYS A 64 19.94 6.54 -16.49
CA LYS A 64 20.69 5.84 -15.46
C LYS A 64 22.20 5.91 -15.74
N LYS A 65 22.62 5.65 -16.99
CA LYS A 65 24.03 5.66 -17.40
C LYS A 65 24.67 7.03 -17.20
N PHE A 66 23.97 8.09 -17.54
CA PHE A 66 24.47 9.47 -17.39
C PHE A 66 24.06 10.11 -16.05
N ASN A 67 23.48 9.34 -15.13
CA ASN A 67 23.04 9.81 -13.80
C ASN A 67 22.19 11.10 -13.87
N LEU A 68 21.31 11.19 -14.88
CA LEU A 68 20.42 12.33 -15.10
C LEU A 68 19.17 12.17 -14.25
N SER A 69 18.85 13.18 -13.45
CA SER A 69 17.65 13.23 -12.64
C SER A 69 16.47 13.75 -13.49
N MET A 70 15.50 12.88 -13.75
CA MET A 70 14.24 13.25 -14.41
C MET A 70 13.13 13.46 -13.38
N ILE A 71 12.40 14.56 -13.54
CA ILE A 71 11.21 14.84 -12.73
C ILE A 71 10.02 14.07 -13.30
N ASN A 72 9.18 13.56 -12.41
CA ASN A 72 7.96 12.85 -12.77
C ASN A 72 6.82 13.85 -13.05
N THR A 73 6.84 14.44 -14.23
CA THR A 73 5.82 15.39 -14.66
C THR A 73 4.99 14.83 -15.80
N LYS A 74 3.76 15.33 -15.93
CA LYS A 74 2.88 15.01 -17.04
C LYS A 74 2.08 16.23 -17.49
N LYS A 75 1.92 16.39 -18.80
CA LYS A 75 0.96 17.27 -19.43
C LYS A 75 -0.06 16.42 -20.17
N THR A 76 -1.34 16.71 -19.98
CA THR A 76 -2.44 16.01 -20.64
C THR A 76 -3.16 16.99 -21.55
N ASN A 77 -3.35 16.60 -22.82
CA ASN A 77 -4.28 17.23 -23.73
C ASN A 77 -5.52 16.34 -23.80
N THR A 78 -6.67 16.94 -23.55
CA THR A 78 -7.99 16.26 -23.63
C THR A 78 -9.04 17.29 -23.98
N ASN A 79 -10.07 16.87 -24.74
CA ASN A 79 -11.24 17.67 -25.05
C ASN A 79 -12.34 17.53 -23.96
N LEU A 80 -12.08 16.75 -22.91
CA LEU A 80 -13.02 16.62 -21.80
C LEU A 80 -13.05 17.91 -20.99
N ASN A 81 -14.25 18.38 -20.70
CA ASN A 81 -14.45 19.56 -19.83
C ASN A 81 -14.32 19.11 -18.37
N TYR A 82 -13.20 19.41 -17.76
CA TYR A 82 -12.90 19.13 -16.36
C TYR A 82 -12.66 20.42 -15.57
N GLU A 83 -12.86 20.36 -14.26
CA GLU A 83 -12.64 21.49 -13.35
C GLU A 83 -11.33 21.32 -12.57
N VAL A 84 -10.95 20.07 -12.24
CA VAL A 84 -9.73 19.73 -11.50
C VAL A 84 -9.03 18.55 -12.14
N ILE A 85 -7.70 18.58 -12.16
CA ILE A 85 -6.88 17.41 -12.45
C ILE A 85 -6.44 16.76 -11.14
N HIS A 86 -6.68 15.46 -10.99
CA HIS A 86 -6.06 14.63 -9.94
C HIS A 86 -4.90 13.84 -10.53
N CYS A 87 -3.68 14.26 -10.24
CA CYS A 87 -2.47 13.67 -10.77
C CYS A 87 -2.03 12.48 -9.89
N ALA A 88 -2.10 11.29 -10.44
CA ALA A 88 -1.78 10.04 -9.75
C ALA A 88 -0.26 9.81 -9.69
N ASN A 89 0.36 10.04 -8.54
CA ASN A 89 1.82 9.93 -8.31
C ASN A 89 2.69 10.68 -9.34
N CYS A 90 2.25 11.85 -9.81
CA CYS A 90 3.00 12.71 -10.71
C CYS A 90 2.67 14.18 -10.47
N LEU A 91 3.46 15.08 -11.04
CA LEU A 91 3.18 16.51 -11.04
C LEU A 91 2.54 16.90 -12.37
N SER A 92 1.49 17.72 -12.36
CA SER A 92 0.88 18.24 -13.58
C SER A 92 1.60 19.46 -14.11
N LEU A 93 1.72 19.54 -15.44
CA LEU A 93 2.18 20.74 -16.16
C LEU A 93 1.02 21.45 -16.88
N ASN A 94 -0.22 21.08 -16.58
CA ASN A 94 -1.39 21.75 -17.13
C ASN A 94 -1.61 23.11 -16.44
N LYS A 95 -2.14 24.05 -17.21
CA LYS A 95 -2.53 25.40 -16.75
C LYS A 95 -4.00 25.40 -16.33
N SER A 96 -4.32 24.59 -15.30
CA SER A 96 -5.64 24.43 -14.70
C SER A 96 -5.46 23.89 -13.28
N PRO A 97 -6.42 24.06 -12.37
CA PRO A 97 -6.32 23.55 -11.01
C PRO A 97 -5.97 22.06 -10.96
N TRP A 98 -4.96 21.69 -10.17
CA TRP A 98 -4.61 20.30 -9.98
C TRP A 98 -4.19 19.97 -8.55
N VAL A 99 -4.44 18.72 -8.18
CA VAL A 99 -3.95 18.08 -6.98
C VAL A 99 -3.13 16.86 -7.36
N ALA A 100 -2.20 16.44 -6.52
CA ALA A 100 -1.40 15.25 -6.80
C ALA A 100 -1.17 14.44 -5.53
N ASP A 101 -1.41 13.14 -5.61
CA ASP A 101 -1.13 12.23 -4.51
C ASP A 101 0.25 11.55 -4.64
N PHE A 102 0.81 11.16 -3.49
CA PHE A 102 2.11 10.50 -3.43
C PHE A 102 2.18 9.47 -2.31
N GLU A 103 2.62 8.26 -2.67
CA GLU A 103 2.93 7.21 -1.72
C GLU A 103 4.29 7.45 -1.04
N SER A 104 5.25 8.05 -1.75
CA SER A 104 6.61 8.28 -1.28
C SER A 104 7.30 9.40 -2.06
N THR A 105 8.31 10.00 -1.45
CA THR A 105 9.11 11.11 -2.02
C THR A 105 9.86 10.75 -3.30
N TRP A 106 10.25 9.48 -3.48
CA TRP A 106 10.95 9.08 -4.71
C TRP A 106 10.09 9.21 -5.97
N GLN A 107 8.76 9.25 -5.82
CA GLN A 107 7.82 9.37 -6.95
C GLN A 107 7.83 10.75 -7.61
N PHE A 108 8.39 11.76 -6.98
CA PHE A 108 8.66 13.04 -7.66
C PHE A 108 9.68 12.91 -8.79
N PHE A 109 10.43 11.81 -8.83
CA PHE A 109 11.51 11.58 -9.78
C PHE A 109 11.32 10.24 -10.50
N LEU A 110 11.65 10.21 -11.81
CA LEU A 110 11.52 8.98 -12.62
C LEU A 110 12.80 8.13 -12.58
N SER A 111 13.95 8.77 -12.49
CA SER A 111 15.26 8.10 -12.55
C SER A 111 16.39 8.99 -12.05
N GLY A 112 17.56 8.38 -11.83
CA GLY A 112 18.79 9.07 -11.49
C GLY A 112 18.94 9.45 -10.02
N LYS A 113 20.11 10.01 -9.68
CA LYS A 113 20.37 10.56 -8.36
C LYS A 113 19.60 11.87 -8.20
N ILE A 114 18.92 12.06 -7.08
CA ILE A 114 18.19 13.29 -6.80
C ILE A 114 19.19 14.42 -6.63
N LYS A 115 19.15 15.40 -7.58
CA LYS A 115 20.00 16.58 -7.59
C LYS A 115 19.24 17.78 -7.02
N GLU A 116 19.94 18.73 -6.40
CA GLU A 116 19.33 19.96 -5.89
C GLU A 116 18.64 20.78 -6.98
N SER A 117 19.18 20.80 -8.21
CA SER A 117 18.55 21.45 -9.36
C SER A 117 17.19 20.84 -9.70
N SER A 118 17.05 19.51 -9.55
CA SER A 118 15.78 18.81 -9.80
C SER A 118 14.79 19.04 -8.66
N LYS A 119 15.26 19.12 -7.41
CA LYS A 119 14.41 19.49 -6.27
C LYS A 119 13.85 20.91 -6.46
N ARG A 120 14.70 21.89 -6.82
CA ARG A 120 14.25 23.28 -7.12
C ARG A 120 13.20 23.34 -8.21
N LYS A 121 13.32 22.53 -9.28
CA LYS A 121 12.29 22.44 -10.32
C LYS A 121 10.98 21.86 -9.80
N VAL A 122 11.01 20.81 -8.96
CA VAL A 122 9.83 20.25 -8.30
C VAL A 122 9.18 21.32 -7.41
N GLU A 123 9.96 22.01 -6.58
CA GLU A 123 9.46 23.12 -5.75
C GLU A 123 8.74 24.19 -6.58
N LYS A 124 9.33 24.63 -7.70
CA LYS A 124 8.71 25.62 -8.60
C LYS A 124 7.35 25.14 -9.11
N ILE A 125 7.22 23.86 -9.45
CA ILE A 125 5.95 23.27 -9.92
C ILE A 125 4.93 23.23 -8.79
N ILE A 126 5.32 22.81 -7.59
CA ILE A 126 4.41 22.74 -6.42
C ILE A 126 3.97 24.16 -6.00
N LEU A 127 4.85 25.13 -6.09
CA LEU A 127 4.55 26.52 -5.74
C LEU A 127 3.67 27.24 -6.76
N SER A 128 3.46 26.68 -7.96
CA SER A 128 2.57 27.29 -8.95
C SER A 128 1.14 27.45 -8.42
N GLU A 129 0.43 28.43 -8.94
CA GLU A 129 -0.99 28.69 -8.59
C GLU A 129 -1.90 27.54 -9.03
N ASP A 130 -1.54 26.84 -10.10
CA ASP A 130 -2.28 25.68 -10.59
C ASP A 130 -2.23 24.50 -9.62
N CYS A 131 -1.13 24.34 -8.84
CA CYS A 131 -1.00 23.32 -7.80
C CYS A 131 -1.81 23.71 -6.56
N LYS A 132 -2.93 23.07 -6.33
CA LYS A 132 -3.78 23.39 -5.17
C LYS A 132 -3.39 22.59 -3.93
N ARG A 133 -3.17 21.25 -4.05
CA ARG A 133 -2.77 20.39 -2.93
C ARG A 133 -1.83 19.29 -3.41
N ILE A 134 -0.96 18.85 -2.50
CA ILE A 134 -0.19 17.60 -2.58
C ILE A 134 -0.73 16.68 -1.50
N LEU A 135 -1.09 15.46 -1.88
CA LEU A 135 -1.83 14.50 -1.07
C LEU A 135 -0.94 13.28 -0.72
N PRO A 136 -0.08 13.37 0.31
CA PRO A 136 0.63 12.20 0.80
C PRO A 136 -0.35 11.15 1.31
N TRP A 137 -0.10 9.87 1.05
CA TRP A 137 -0.97 8.78 1.50
C TRP A 137 -0.87 8.50 3.00
N THR A 138 0.23 8.94 3.65
CA THR A 138 0.49 8.73 5.07
C THR A 138 1.10 9.98 5.71
N GLU A 139 0.98 10.12 7.02
CA GLU A 139 1.69 11.17 7.77
C GLU A 139 3.20 10.98 7.73
N ALA A 140 3.69 9.73 7.64
CA ALA A 140 5.09 9.44 7.42
C ALA A 140 5.58 10.06 6.10
N THR A 141 4.87 9.83 4.98
CA THR A 141 5.18 10.44 3.68
C THR A 141 5.05 11.97 3.71
N ARG A 142 4.04 12.51 4.42
CA ARG A 142 3.90 13.96 4.60
C ARG A 142 5.12 14.58 5.28
N LYS A 143 5.63 13.94 6.34
CA LYS A 143 6.85 14.37 7.04
C LYS A 143 8.09 14.30 6.13
N GLU A 144 8.23 13.23 5.33
CA GLU A 144 9.32 13.11 4.36
C GLU A 144 9.28 14.21 3.29
N ILE A 145 8.08 14.51 2.73
CA ILE A 145 7.90 15.60 1.76
C ILE A 145 8.23 16.93 2.41
N SER A 146 7.76 17.19 3.64
CA SER A 146 8.05 18.43 4.38
C SER A 146 9.55 18.61 4.68
N LYS A 147 10.27 17.50 4.88
CA LYS A 147 11.73 17.51 5.06
C LYS A 147 12.45 17.75 3.74
N MET A 148 11.98 17.16 2.64
CA MET A 148 12.57 17.32 1.30
C MET A 148 12.35 18.71 0.76
N PHE A 149 11.19 19.34 1.02
CA PHE A 149 10.76 20.65 0.57
C PHE A 149 10.34 21.51 1.79
N PRO A 150 11.28 22.19 2.46
CA PRO A 150 11.03 22.79 3.78
C PRO A 150 10.24 24.11 3.75
N LYS A 151 9.95 24.69 2.57
CA LYS A 151 9.22 25.96 2.43
C LYS A 151 7.82 25.89 3.03
N LYS A 152 7.42 26.93 3.77
CA LYS A 152 6.12 27.01 4.46
C LYS A 152 4.95 26.90 3.48
N GLU A 153 5.07 27.52 2.32
CA GLU A 153 4.04 27.51 1.28
C GLU A 153 3.79 26.09 0.74
N ILE A 154 4.85 25.27 0.62
CA ILE A 154 4.71 23.86 0.22
C ILE A 154 4.04 23.07 1.35
N LYS A 155 4.49 23.26 2.61
CA LYS A 155 3.89 22.59 3.77
C LYS A 155 2.40 22.87 3.90
N ASN A 156 1.98 24.09 3.59
CA ASN A 156 0.56 24.51 3.61
C ASN A 156 -0.28 23.82 2.51
N LYS A 157 0.35 23.32 1.44
CA LYS A 157 -0.32 22.54 0.38
C LYS A 157 -0.37 21.05 0.67
N LEU A 158 0.27 20.55 1.77
CA LEU A 158 0.28 19.12 2.11
C LEU A 158 -0.94 18.75 2.92
N GLU A 159 -1.73 17.81 2.41
CA GLU A 159 -2.88 17.24 3.10
C GLU A 159 -2.90 15.72 2.95
N THR A 160 -2.91 14.98 4.06
CA THR A 160 -2.87 13.53 4.04
C THR A 160 -4.22 12.94 3.64
N VAL A 161 -4.22 12.17 2.54
CA VAL A 161 -5.39 11.40 2.07
C VAL A 161 -5.01 9.94 1.95
N THR A 162 -5.54 9.11 2.84
CA THR A 162 -5.15 7.70 2.91
C THR A 162 -5.97 6.80 1.98
N TYR A 163 -5.44 5.60 1.76
CA TYR A 163 -6.19 4.51 1.13
C TYR A 163 -7.41 4.12 1.97
N ALA A 164 -8.53 3.90 1.31
CA ALA A 164 -9.74 3.41 1.93
C ALA A 164 -10.42 2.38 1.04
N LEU A 165 -11.09 1.41 1.67
CA LEU A 165 -11.82 0.36 0.98
C LEU A 165 -13.05 -0.06 1.80
N ALA A 166 -14.03 -0.68 1.12
CA ALA A 166 -15.15 -1.29 1.80
C ALA A 166 -14.72 -2.63 2.43
N PRO A 167 -15.06 -2.91 3.69
CA PRO A 167 -14.80 -4.21 4.26
C PRO A 167 -15.62 -5.29 3.56
N PRO A 168 -15.07 -6.49 3.37
CA PRO A 168 -15.82 -7.59 2.76
C PRO A 168 -16.93 -8.08 3.70
N LYS A 169 -17.88 -8.83 3.14
CA LYS A 169 -18.91 -9.51 3.93
C LYS A 169 -18.26 -10.45 4.96
N LYS A 170 -18.75 -10.40 6.20
CA LYS A 170 -18.33 -11.35 7.21
C LYS A 170 -18.78 -12.76 6.78
N ILE A 171 -17.90 -13.73 6.94
CA ILE A 171 -18.22 -15.13 6.76
C ILE A 171 -18.11 -15.87 8.11
N LYS A 172 -18.84 -16.96 8.23
CA LYS A 172 -18.72 -17.84 9.39
C LYS A 172 -17.38 -18.58 9.31
N LYS A 173 -16.56 -18.42 10.35
CA LYS A 173 -15.29 -19.13 10.50
C LYS A 173 -15.49 -20.43 11.27
N ASP A 174 -14.59 -21.38 11.06
CA ASP A 174 -14.49 -22.57 11.90
C ASP A 174 -14.14 -22.13 13.33
N LYS A 175 -14.90 -22.62 14.33
CA LYS A 175 -14.71 -22.22 15.73
C LYS A 175 -13.55 -22.95 16.41
N ASP A 176 -13.20 -24.11 15.88
CA ASP A 176 -12.25 -25.05 16.49
C ASP A 176 -10.85 -24.92 15.88
N LYS A 177 -10.73 -24.25 14.73
CA LYS A 177 -9.47 -24.03 14.03
C LYS A 177 -9.09 -22.57 14.01
N ILE A 178 -7.79 -22.32 14.03
CA ILE A 178 -7.19 -20.98 13.86
C ILE A 178 -6.34 -21.00 12.60
N ASN A 179 -6.64 -20.08 11.67
CA ASN A 179 -5.99 -19.99 10.38
C ASN A 179 -5.05 -18.78 10.35
N LEU A 180 -3.75 -19.02 10.30
CA LEU A 180 -2.73 -18.01 10.12
C LEU A 180 -2.59 -17.67 8.63
N LEU A 181 -2.29 -16.44 8.30
CA LEU A 181 -2.12 -15.99 6.92
C LEU A 181 -0.85 -15.17 6.75
N TYR A 182 -0.09 -15.53 5.72
CA TYR A 182 0.94 -14.70 5.12
C TYR A 182 0.66 -14.49 3.63
N VAL A 183 0.80 -13.26 3.16
CA VAL A 183 0.67 -12.93 1.73
C VAL A 183 1.75 -11.94 1.33
N SER A 184 2.54 -12.26 0.31
CA SER A 184 3.43 -11.28 -0.33
C SER A 184 3.95 -11.75 -1.68
N ARG A 185 4.06 -10.82 -2.63
CA ARG A 185 4.71 -11.08 -3.93
C ARG A 185 6.24 -11.20 -3.79
N TYR A 186 6.84 -10.34 -2.96
CA TYR A 186 8.28 -10.23 -2.81
C TYR A 186 8.74 -11.04 -1.59
N PHE A 187 9.08 -12.31 -1.81
CA PHE A 187 9.37 -13.28 -0.76
C PHE A 187 10.38 -12.76 0.27
N TYR A 188 11.59 -12.43 -0.16
CA TYR A 188 12.65 -12.04 0.76
C TYR A 188 12.42 -10.65 1.39
N GLN A 189 12.08 -9.65 0.58
CA GLN A 189 11.90 -8.27 1.03
C GLN A 189 10.73 -8.10 2.01
N LYS A 190 9.79 -9.04 1.99
CA LYS A 190 8.61 -9.02 2.88
C LYS A 190 8.71 -10.02 4.03
N GLY A 191 9.88 -10.61 4.25
CA GLY A 191 10.10 -11.53 5.36
C GLY A 191 9.42 -12.89 5.19
N GLY A 192 9.33 -13.39 3.95
CA GLY A 192 8.72 -14.68 3.65
C GLY A 192 9.44 -15.83 4.33
N PHE A 193 10.78 -15.79 4.39
CA PHE A 193 11.57 -16.81 5.04
C PHE A 193 11.33 -16.85 6.56
N GLN A 194 11.25 -15.69 7.21
CA GLN A 194 10.93 -15.60 8.63
C GLN A 194 9.50 -16.05 8.90
N SER A 195 8.57 -15.64 8.03
CA SER A 195 7.15 -16.00 8.16
C SER A 195 6.92 -17.50 8.03
N ILE A 196 7.52 -18.18 7.03
CA ILE A 196 7.33 -19.63 6.88
C ILE A 196 7.92 -20.42 8.06
N LYS A 197 9.07 -19.98 8.61
CA LYS A 197 9.63 -20.55 9.84
C LYS A 197 8.67 -20.40 11.03
N VAL A 198 8.09 -19.20 11.21
CA VAL A 198 7.11 -18.93 12.27
C VAL A 198 5.87 -19.80 12.12
N LEU A 199 5.34 -19.91 10.89
CA LEU A 199 4.17 -20.75 10.60
C LEU A 199 4.45 -22.23 10.87
N ASP A 200 5.62 -22.73 10.51
CA ASP A 200 6.02 -24.12 10.74
C ASP A 200 6.12 -24.42 12.24
N LEU A 201 6.76 -23.54 13.01
CA LEU A 201 6.86 -23.67 14.46
C LEU A 201 5.47 -23.69 15.13
N LEU A 202 4.59 -22.77 14.72
CA LEU A 202 3.26 -22.65 15.33
C LEU A 202 2.31 -23.80 14.95
N THR A 203 2.33 -24.26 13.71
CA THR A 203 1.51 -25.40 13.27
C THR A 203 1.97 -26.73 13.85
N LYS A 204 3.25 -26.87 14.21
CA LYS A 204 3.77 -28.00 14.97
C LYS A 204 3.42 -27.93 16.47
N LYS A 205 3.42 -26.71 17.04
CA LYS A 205 3.14 -26.49 18.46
C LYS A 205 1.67 -26.66 18.81
N TYR A 206 0.75 -26.26 17.90
CA TYR A 206 -0.70 -26.25 18.16
C TYR A 206 -1.44 -27.15 17.17
N ASP A 207 -2.23 -28.10 17.67
CA ASP A 207 -2.96 -29.04 16.81
C ASP A 207 -4.09 -28.41 16.02
N ASN A 208 -4.71 -27.39 16.58
CA ASN A 208 -5.83 -26.67 15.97
C ASN A 208 -5.41 -25.48 15.10
N VAL A 209 -4.11 -25.32 14.82
CA VAL A 209 -3.59 -24.22 14.00
C VAL A 209 -3.24 -24.71 12.60
N ASN A 210 -3.78 -24.03 11.59
CA ASN A 210 -3.42 -24.16 10.20
C ASN A 210 -2.86 -22.83 9.67
N ALA A 211 -2.17 -22.88 8.54
CA ALA A 211 -1.64 -21.69 7.90
C ALA A 211 -1.88 -21.71 6.38
N THR A 212 -2.07 -20.52 5.82
CA THR A 212 -2.01 -20.27 4.37
C THR A 212 -0.86 -19.33 4.10
N PHE A 213 0.05 -19.77 3.24
CA PHE A 213 1.23 -19.03 2.83
C PHE A 213 1.15 -18.74 1.33
N ILE A 214 1.06 -17.45 0.94
CA ILE A 214 0.92 -17.03 -0.47
C ILE A 214 2.11 -16.17 -0.85
N SER A 215 2.98 -16.69 -1.73
CA SER A 215 4.16 -15.96 -2.19
C SER A 215 4.74 -16.57 -3.46
N SER A 216 5.59 -15.81 -4.15
CA SER A 216 6.53 -16.35 -5.13
C SER A 216 7.67 -17.05 -4.38
N THR A 217 7.38 -18.24 -3.85
CA THR A 217 8.29 -18.97 -2.95
C THR A 217 9.44 -19.59 -3.72
N PRO A 218 10.71 -19.40 -3.33
CA PRO A 218 11.84 -20.12 -3.91
C PRO A 218 11.69 -21.63 -3.78
N LYS A 219 12.17 -22.38 -4.80
CA LYS A 219 12.00 -23.83 -4.88
C LYS A 219 12.56 -24.54 -3.64
N GLU A 220 13.75 -24.17 -3.22
CA GLU A 220 14.43 -24.73 -2.05
C GLU A 220 13.65 -24.54 -0.74
N VAL A 221 12.93 -23.43 -0.64
CA VAL A 221 12.06 -23.16 0.53
C VAL A 221 10.78 -23.98 0.43
N TYR A 222 10.18 -24.03 -0.76
CA TYR A 222 8.98 -24.85 -0.98
C TYR A 222 9.24 -26.31 -0.62
N GLU A 223 10.30 -26.93 -1.15
CA GLU A 223 10.70 -28.32 -0.90
C GLU A 223 10.92 -28.59 0.59
N LYS A 224 11.49 -27.63 1.32
CA LYS A 224 11.75 -27.76 2.76
C LYS A 224 10.48 -27.82 3.62
N TYR A 225 9.41 -27.12 3.22
CA TYR A 225 8.20 -26.95 4.06
C TYR A 225 6.96 -27.64 3.50
N GLN A 226 6.99 -28.24 2.31
CA GLN A 226 5.84 -28.87 1.65
C GLN A 226 5.25 -30.07 2.42
N ASP A 227 6.04 -30.71 3.25
CA ASP A 227 5.63 -31.87 4.02
C ASP A 227 4.79 -31.50 5.25
N ASN A 228 4.81 -30.26 5.69
CA ASN A 228 3.91 -29.79 6.74
C ASN A 228 2.49 -29.59 6.18
N LYS A 229 1.63 -30.61 6.33
CA LYS A 229 0.26 -30.62 5.78
C LYS A 229 -0.68 -29.59 6.41
N LYS A 230 -0.29 -28.96 7.54
CA LYS A 230 -1.03 -27.85 8.16
C LYS A 230 -0.71 -26.50 7.48
N ILE A 231 0.30 -26.42 6.60
CA ILE A 231 0.65 -25.20 5.85
C ILE A 231 0.25 -25.37 4.39
N LYS A 232 -0.76 -24.63 3.97
CA LYS A 232 -1.13 -24.54 2.55
C LYS A 232 -0.28 -23.49 1.85
N MET A 233 0.74 -23.95 1.12
CA MET A 233 1.58 -23.07 0.30
C MET A 233 0.94 -22.85 -1.07
N LEU A 234 0.79 -21.58 -1.47
CA LEU A 234 0.17 -21.18 -2.73
C LEU A 234 1.06 -20.17 -3.45
N GLU A 235 1.11 -20.29 -4.76
CA GLU A 235 1.60 -19.22 -5.64
C GLU A 235 0.75 -17.96 -5.52
N MET A 236 1.25 -16.84 -6.06
CA MET A 236 0.52 -15.58 -6.03
C MET A 236 -0.88 -15.72 -6.62
N GLN A 237 -1.84 -15.27 -5.87
CA GLN A 237 -3.25 -15.30 -6.22
C GLN A 237 -3.75 -13.93 -6.67
N PRO A 238 -4.80 -13.86 -7.51
CA PRO A 238 -5.48 -12.59 -7.80
C PRO A 238 -5.93 -11.89 -6.52
N TRP A 239 -5.83 -10.55 -6.50
CA TRP A 239 -6.19 -9.75 -5.32
C TRP A 239 -7.60 -10.05 -4.81
N ASP A 240 -8.57 -10.13 -5.72
CA ASP A 240 -9.97 -10.41 -5.37
C ASP A 240 -10.13 -11.73 -4.61
N ARG A 241 -9.41 -12.78 -5.05
CA ARG A 241 -9.41 -14.07 -4.36
C ARG A 241 -8.80 -13.97 -2.96
N VAL A 242 -7.68 -13.24 -2.82
CA VAL A 242 -7.04 -13.05 -1.51
C VAL A 242 -7.97 -12.27 -0.59
N TYR A 243 -8.48 -11.13 -1.04
CA TYR A 243 -9.25 -10.21 -0.24
C TYR A 243 -10.64 -10.74 0.13
N ASN A 244 -11.35 -11.32 -0.84
CA ASN A 244 -12.76 -11.73 -0.66
C ASN A 244 -12.96 -13.21 -0.30
N LYS A 245 -11.95 -14.09 -0.48
CA LYS A 245 -12.11 -15.54 -0.26
C LYS A 245 -11.12 -16.13 0.73
N ILE A 246 -9.88 -15.62 0.81
CA ILE A 246 -8.84 -16.20 1.69
C ILE A 246 -8.77 -15.43 3.01
N MET A 247 -8.60 -14.12 2.98
CA MET A 247 -8.53 -13.29 4.20
C MET A 247 -9.75 -13.47 5.11
N PRO A 248 -11.02 -13.53 4.61
CA PRO A 248 -12.17 -13.74 5.48
C PRO A 248 -12.16 -15.05 6.26
N LYS A 249 -11.46 -16.08 5.75
CA LYS A 249 -11.31 -17.41 6.40
C LYS A 249 -10.13 -17.48 7.37
N SER A 250 -9.32 -16.44 7.43
CA SER A 250 -8.12 -16.36 8.28
C SER A 250 -8.44 -15.67 9.60
N ASP A 251 -7.58 -15.86 10.61
CA ASP A 251 -7.78 -15.34 11.97
C ASP A 251 -6.67 -14.38 12.39
N ILE A 252 -5.45 -14.55 11.91
CA ILE A 252 -4.28 -13.72 12.23
C ILE A 252 -3.47 -13.49 10.96
N PHE A 253 -3.07 -12.26 10.70
CA PHE A 253 -2.20 -11.90 9.59
C PHE A 253 -0.79 -11.63 10.08
N ILE A 254 0.19 -12.37 9.54
CA ILE A 254 1.61 -12.27 9.91
C ILE A 254 2.38 -11.81 8.68
N ASN A 255 3.02 -10.64 8.73
CA ASN A 255 3.86 -10.16 7.64
C ASN A 255 4.91 -9.19 8.19
N PRO A 256 6.17 -9.63 8.38
CA PRO A 256 7.25 -8.75 8.84
C PRO A 256 7.48 -7.54 7.94
N GLY A 257 7.41 -7.72 6.61
CA GLY A 257 7.42 -6.63 5.66
C GLY A 257 8.61 -5.70 5.76
N PHE A 258 9.85 -6.18 5.63
CA PHE A 258 11.07 -5.38 5.82
C PHE A 258 11.21 -4.19 4.88
N THR A 259 10.61 -4.26 3.69
CA THR A 259 10.52 -3.14 2.76
C THR A 259 9.07 -2.91 2.37
N ASP A 260 8.57 -1.73 2.58
CA ASP A 260 7.22 -1.35 2.17
C ASP A 260 7.13 0.18 2.13
N THR A 261 6.30 0.73 1.29
CA THR A 261 6.09 2.17 1.27
C THR A 261 4.81 2.54 2.02
N PHE A 262 3.70 1.89 1.69
CA PHE A 262 2.41 2.15 2.30
C PHE A 262 1.92 0.98 3.16
N GLY A 263 1.78 -0.21 2.56
CA GLY A 263 1.29 -1.39 3.28
C GLY A 263 -0.19 -1.67 3.09
N PHE A 264 -0.68 -1.69 1.86
CA PHE A 264 -2.07 -2.00 1.52
C PHE A 264 -2.61 -3.27 2.20
N LEU A 265 -1.80 -4.33 2.23
CA LEU A 265 -2.18 -5.61 2.84
C LEU A 265 -2.54 -5.50 4.33
N PHE A 266 -1.97 -4.55 5.06
CA PHE A 266 -2.30 -4.35 6.47
C PHE A 266 -3.70 -3.76 6.61
N ILE A 267 -4.05 -2.76 5.80
CA ILE A 267 -5.40 -2.17 5.79
C ILE A 267 -6.42 -3.22 5.31
N GLU A 268 -6.07 -4.03 4.31
CA GLU A 268 -6.88 -5.13 3.81
C GLU A 268 -7.09 -6.22 4.88
N ALA A 269 -6.07 -6.53 5.68
CA ALA A 269 -6.17 -7.45 6.81
C ALA A 269 -7.10 -6.89 7.90
N LEU A 270 -6.94 -5.60 8.28
CA LEU A 270 -7.84 -4.94 9.23
C LEU A 270 -9.30 -4.94 8.75
N ALA A 271 -9.54 -4.69 7.46
CA ALA A 271 -10.87 -4.73 6.85
C ALA A 271 -11.53 -6.12 7.00
N ASN A 272 -10.72 -7.16 6.95
CA ASN A 272 -11.13 -8.55 7.17
C ASN A 272 -11.23 -8.93 8.66
N GLY A 273 -10.90 -8.02 9.58
CA GLY A 273 -10.87 -8.31 11.01
C GLY A 273 -9.75 -9.29 11.38
N LEU A 274 -8.58 -9.13 10.77
CA LEU A 274 -7.39 -9.90 11.13
C LEU A 274 -6.47 -9.04 12.00
N PRO A 275 -6.21 -9.40 13.25
CA PRO A 275 -5.09 -8.84 14.00
C PRO A 275 -3.79 -9.01 13.22
N VAL A 276 -2.98 -7.96 13.21
CA VAL A 276 -1.76 -7.91 12.40
C VAL A 276 -0.53 -8.08 13.29
N ILE A 277 0.41 -8.94 12.87
CA ILE A 277 1.74 -9.03 13.46
C ILE A 277 2.76 -8.66 12.39
N THR A 278 3.51 -7.58 12.65
CA THR A 278 4.46 -7.01 11.71
C THR A 278 5.68 -6.42 12.43
N VAL A 279 6.65 -5.96 11.66
CA VAL A 279 7.86 -5.29 12.14
C VAL A 279 7.76 -3.80 11.83
N ASP A 280 8.28 -2.95 12.70
CA ASP A 280 8.29 -1.50 12.52
C ASP A 280 9.02 -1.05 11.25
N GLY A 281 8.58 0.03 10.68
CA GLY A 281 9.15 0.67 9.51
C GLY A 281 8.11 1.37 8.64
N TYR A 282 8.52 2.42 7.96
CA TYR A 282 7.63 3.21 7.10
C TYR A 282 6.37 3.69 7.86
N ALA A 283 5.19 3.42 7.32
CA ALA A 283 3.92 3.81 7.93
C ALA A 283 3.31 2.78 8.91
N ARG A 284 4.06 1.74 9.34
CA ARG A 284 3.50 0.63 10.14
C ARG A 284 2.78 1.08 11.40
N LYS A 285 3.45 1.89 12.23
CA LYS A 285 2.87 2.40 13.49
C LYS A 285 1.73 3.40 13.27
N GLU A 286 1.62 3.96 12.07
CA GLU A 286 0.50 4.77 11.66
C GLU A 286 -0.71 3.92 11.29
N ILE A 287 -0.49 2.77 10.62
CA ILE A 287 -1.54 1.85 10.17
C ILE A 287 -1.98 0.92 11.30
N ILE A 288 -1.03 0.35 12.03
CA ILE A 288 -1.27 -0.65 13.08
C ILE A 288 -0.89 -0.07 14.43
N ASN A 289 -1.85 0.04 15.32
CA ASN A 289 -1.63 0.39 16.72
C ASN A 289 -1.87 -0.81 17.65
N LYS A 290 -1.60 -0.64 18.96
CA LYS A 290 -1.72 -1.71 19.96
C LYS A 290 -3.13 -2.32 20.09
N LYS A 291 -4.17 -1.64 19.59
CA LYS A 291 -5.56 -2.15 19.60
C LYS A 291 -5.87 -3.07 18.42
N GLN A 292 -5.00 -3.09 17.38
CA GLN A 292 -5.25 -3.78 16.11
C GLN A 292 -4.24 -4.89 15.84
N GLY A 293 -3.14 -4.93 16.59
CA GLY A 293 -2.09 -5.91 16.39
C GLY A 293 -0.79 -5.58 17.12
N PHE A 294 0.28 -6.21 16.70
CA PHE A 294 1.62 -6.02 17.25
C PHE A 294 2.58 -5.55 16.17
N VAL A 295 3.23 -4.42 16.43
CA VAL A 295 4.35 -3.91 15.63
C VAL A 295 5.62 -4.12 16.44
N LEU A 296 6.41 -5.12 16.06
CA LEU A 296 7.68 -5.45 16.71
C LEU A 296 8.75 -4.44 16.32
N ASP A 297 9.75 -4.28 17.16
CA ASP A 297 10.87 -3.40 16.85
C ASP A 297 11.64 -3.90 15.62
N ARG A 298 12.12 -2.95 14.82
CA ARG A 298 12.84 -3.25 13.60
C ARG A 298 14.25 -3.73 13.92
N PRO A 299 14.64 -4.96 13.55
CA PRO A 299 16.03 -5.39 13.70
C PRO A 299 16.95 -4.61 12.74
N LYS A 300 18.24 -4.65 13.00
CA LYS A 300 19.24 -4.17 12.02
C LYS A 300 19.24 -5.12 10.83
N ILE A 301 18.96 -4.58 9.62
CA ILE A 301 18.86 -5.34 8.39
C ILE A 301 19.90 -4.82 7.41
N GLY A 302 20.82 -5.69 7.00
CA GLY A 302 21.63 -5.54 5.81
C GLY A 302 20.97 -6.22 4.61
N TRP A 303 21.52 -6.04 3.44
CA TRP A 303 21.00 -6.65 2.22
C TRP A 303 22.15 -7.29 1.43
N ASP A 304 22.02 -8.58 1.13
CA ASP A 304 22.81 -9.28 0.15
C ASP A 304 21.93 -9.51 -1.07
N ASN A 305 22.15 -8.69 -2.12
CA ASN A 305 21.26 -8.58 -3.27
C ASN A 305 19.82 -8.27 -2.81
N GLU A 306 18.88 -9.20 -3.00
CA GLU A 306 17.48 -9.06 -2.58
C GLU A 306 17.18 -9.76 -1.24
N LYS A 307 18.15 -10.46 -0.65
CA LYS A 307 17.99 -11.22 0.59
C LYS A 307 18.33 -10.35 1.80
N PRO A 308 17.46 -10.28 2.81
CA PRO A 308 17.77 -9.56 4.03
C PRO A 308 18.78 -10.36 4.89
N VAL A 309 19.83 -9.69 5.33
CA VAL A 309 20.76 -10.19 6.35
C VAL A 309 20.35 -9.56 7.67
N ILE A 310 19.69 -10.34 8.52
CA ILE A 310 19.08 -9.84 9.75
C ILE A 310 19.98 -10.15 10.92
N LYS A 311 20.46 -9.09 11.60
CA LYS A 311 21.15 -9.26 12.87
C LYS A 311 20.15 -9.73 13.93
N LYS A 312 20.45 -10.85 14.59
CA LYS A 312 19.57 -11.47 15.60
C LYS A 312 18.25 -12.02 15.01
N GLU A 313 18.30 -12.68 13.87
CA GLU A 313 17.12 -13.24 13.20
C GLU A 313 16.34 -14.19 14.10
N THR A 314 17.03 -15.01 14.91
CA THR A 314 16.39 -15.95 15.85
C THR A 314 15.54 -15.21 16.90
N GLU A 315 16.03 -14.07 17.41
CA GLU A 315 15.26 -13.25 18.37
C GLU A 315 13.96 -12.73 17.70
N LEU A 316 14.07 -12.22 16.47
CA LEU A 316 12.90 -11.76 15.70
C LEU A 316 11.87 -12.90 15.50
N ILE A 317 12.32 -14.09 15.11
CA ILE A 317 11.43 -15.25 14.91
C ILE A 317 10.75 -15.61 16.23
N ASN A 318 11.49 -15.66 17.35
CA ASN A 318 10.94 -15.94 18.68
C ASN A 318 9.90 -14.90 19.10
N ASP A 319 10.14 -13.62 18.83
CA ASP A 319 9.17 -12.55 19.12
C ASP A 319 7.91 -12.66 18.28
N LEU A 320 8.05 -12.97 16.98
CA LEU A 320 6.90 -13.24 16.10
C LEU A 320 6.09 -14.45 16.60
N VAL A 321 6.76 -15.55 16.98
CA VAL A 321 6.12 -16.73 17.55
C VAL A 321 5.40 -16.36 18.86
N LYS A 322 6.06 -15.66 19.78
CA LYS A 322 5.50 -15.25 21.07
C LYS A 322 4.24 -14.40 20.91
N LYS A 323 4.25 -13.40 20.05
CA LYS A 323 3.09 -12.54 19.82
C LYS A 323 1.96 -13.26 19.09
N THR A 324 2.28 -14.19 18.20
CA THR A 324 1.28 -15.01 17.51
C THR A 324 0.66 -16.02 18.49
N SER A 325 1.46 -16.70 19.32
CA SER A 325 0.98 -17.62 20.37
C SER A 325 0.01 -16.92 21.33
N LEU A 326 0.31 -15.67 21.74
CA LEU A 326 -0.62 -14.90 22.58
C LEU A 326 -2.00 -14.73 21.91
N LEU A 327 -2.05 -14.49 20.62
CA LEU A 327 -3.32 -14.37 19.88
C LEU A 327 -3.97 -15.73 19.62
N ILE A 328 -3.22 -16.80 19.48
CA ILE A 328 -3.74 -18.18 19.37
C ILE A 328 -4.42 -18.58 20.69
N GLU A 329 -3.74 -18.43 21.79
CA GLU A 329 -4.17 -18.85 23.12
C GLU A 329 -5.27 -17.97 23.70
N ASN A 330 -5.31 -16.66 23.33
CA ASN A 330 -6.27 -15.71 23.89
C ASN A 330 -7.30 -15.25 22.86
N LYS A 331 -8.40 -15.99 22.76
CA LYS A 331 -9.53 -15.68 21.88
C LYS A 331 -10.13 -14.29 22.14
N LYS A 332 -10.18 -13.84 23.41
CA LYS A 332 -10.73 -12.53 23.80
C LYS A 332 -9.90 -11.40 23.20
N ILE A 333 -8.58 -11.42 23.38
CA ILE A 333 -7.67 -10.42 22.81
C ILE A 333 -7.73 -10.45 21.28
N ARG A 334 -7.68 -11.63 20.67
CA ARG A 334 -7.77 -11.79 19.22
C ARG A 334 -9.05 -11.18 18.65
N ASN A 335 -10.21 -11.47 19.24
CA ASN A 335 -11.48 -10.91 18.80
C ASN A 335 -11.59 -9.41 19.02
N GLN A 336 -11.06 -8.91 20.12
CA GLN A 336 -11.02 -7.49 20.43
C GLN A 336 -10.19 -6.73 19.38
N MET A 337 -8.99 -7.20 19.05
CA MET A 337 -8.15 -6.61 18.02
C MET A 337 -8.79 -6.69 16.62
N ALA A 338 -9.46 -7.80 16.31
CA ALA A 338 -10.20 -7.97 15.06
C ALA A 338 -11.33 -6.94 14.90
N ASN A 339 -12.09 -6.69 15.97
CA ASN A 339 -13.18 -5.73 15.97
C ASN A 339 -12.66 -4.28 15.87
N GLU A 340 -11.60 -3.94 16.60
CA GLU A 340 -10.96 -2.62 16.51
C GLU A 340 -10.39 -2.37 15.12
N GLY A 341 -9.78 -3.38 14.48
CA GLY A 341 -9.32 -3.28 13.09
C GLY A 341 -10.46 -2.95 12.13
N ARG A 342 -11.56 -3.70 12.22
CA ARG A 342 -12.74 -3.44 11.37
C ARG A 342 -13.38 -2.07 11.65
N LYS A 343 -13.44 -1.64 12.90
CA LYS A 343 -13.96 -0.32 13.27
C LYS A 343 -13.16 0.80 12.62
N GLU A 344 -11.83 0.68 12.59
CA GLU A 344 -10.96 1.66 11.94
C GLU A 344 -11.25 1.79 10.43
N ILE A 345 -11.61 0.68 9.77
CA ILE A 345 -11.97 0.67 8.34
C ILE A 345 -13.38 1.19 8.09
N LEU A 346 -14.30 0.97 9.01
CA LEU A 346 -15.71 1.41 8.84
C LEU A 346 -15.91 2.88 9.18
N GLU A 347 -15.27 3.35 10.25
CA GLU A 347 -15.56 4.62 10.90
C GLU A 347 -14.31 5.49 11.13
N GLY A 348 -13.10 4.89 11.10
CA GLY A 348 -11.84 5.57 11.38
C GLY A 348 -11.22 6.22 10.14
N LYS A 349 -9.93 6.56 10.26
CA LYS A 349 -9.18 7.29 9.24
C LYS A 349 -9.03 6.55 7.89
N PHE A 350 -9.18 5.22 7.88
CA PHE A 350 -9.16 4.40 6.66
C PHE A 350 -10.55 4.11 6.10
N SER A 351 -11.58 4.78 6.61
CA SER A 351 -12.95 4.63 6.11
C SER A 351 -13.16 5.37 4.79
N LEU A 352 -14.03 4.82 3.96
CA LEU A 352 -14.49 5.49 2.73
C LEU A 352 -15.12 6.85 3.03
N LYS A 353 -15.83 6.97 4.16
CA LYS A 353 -16.47 8.21 4.60
C LYS A 353 -15.43 9.32 4.80
N GLU A 354 -14.39 9.08 5.58
CA GLU A 354 -13.36 10.08 5.87
C GLU A 354 -12.52 10.44 4.65
N ARG A 355 -12.11 9.43 3.85
CA ARG A 355 -11.40 9.68 2.59
C ARG A 355 -12.23 10.53 1.63
N ASN A 356 -13.50 10.16 1.42
CA ASN A 356 -14.36 10.83 0.47
C ASN A 356 -14.73 12.25 0.92
N LYS A 357 -14.94 12.47 2.24
CA LYS A 357 -15.12 13.79 2.80
C LYS A 357 -13.93 14.69 2.46
N LYS A 358 -12.71 14.26 2.79
CA LYS A 358 -11.49 15.01 2.50
C LYS A 358 -11.30 15.29 1.01
N LEU A 359 -11.45 14.27 0.15
CA LEU A 359 -11.30 14.46 -1.30
C LEU A 359 -12.31 15.48 -1.85
N LYS A 360 -13.55 15.43 -1.38
CA LYS A 360 -14.58 16.39 -1.78
C LYS A 360 -14.19 17.82 -1.38
N GLU A 361 -13.84 18.05 -0.14
CA GLU A 361 -13.39 19.35 0.38
C GLU A 361 -12.20 19.88 -0.43
N ILE A 362 -11.20 19.03 -0.70
CA ILE A 362 -10.03 19.39 -1.49
C ILE A 362 -10.41 19.80 -2.92
N TYR A 363 -11.32 19.09 -3.57
CA TYR A 363 -11.74 19.44 -4.93
C TYR A 363 -12.58 20.73 -4.94
N GLU A 364 -13.49 20.89 -3.98
CA GLU A 364 -14.27 22.13 -3.80
C GLU A 364 -13.36 23.34 -3.60
N ASP A 365 -12.36 23.23 -2.73
CA ASP A 365 -11.39 24.33 -2.50
C ASP A 365 -10.51 24.59 -3.72
N SER A 366 -10.23 23.56 -4.52
CA SER A 366 -9.40 23.70 -5.72
C SER A 366 -10.07 24.50 -6.83
N ILE A 367 -11.40 24.52 -6.91
CA ILE A 367 -12.17 25.25 -7.94
C ILE A 367 -12.66 26.63 -7.48
N ARG A 368 -12.61 26.91 -6.18
CA ARG A 368 -12.89 28.27 -5.67
C ARG A 368 -11.85 29.24 -6.19
N LYS A 369 -12.34 30.36 -6.75
CA LYS A 369 -11.51 31.46 -7.27
C LYS A 369 -10.85 32.24 -6.16
#